data_4308758b51dfa0f768b5db70e9cf49e4
#
_entry.id   4308758b51dfa0f768b5db70e9cf49e4
#
_cell.length_a   1.000
_cell.length_b   1.000
_cell.length_c   1.000
_cell.angle_alpha   90.00
_cell.angle_beta   90.00
_cell.angle_gamma   90.00
#
_symmetry.space_group_name_H-M   'P 1'
#
loop_
_entity.id
_entity.type
_entity.pdbx_description
1 polymer ?
#
loop_
_entity_poly.entity_id
_entity_poly.type
_entity_poly.pdbx_seq_one_letter_code
_entity_poly.pdbx_strand_id
1 'polypeptide(L)'
;HDELDDTSSKIRRIRRIERLGADVLTISADVADMNQMEAAKTRIDQEFGQIHGVIHAAGIAGGGMIQVKTAEAAERVLAPKVKGTLNLGRLLDDVTLDFFVLCSSVSAVRGVTGQVDYCAANSFLDAYSFLKNSTTDTLTVSINWDTWQEVGMAVKAVKGLDKRIIK
;
A
#
# COMPACT_ATOMS: atom_id res chain seq x y z
N HIS A 1 3.84 -15.18 19.64
CA HIS A 1 4.48 -14.01 20.28
C HIS A 1 4.61 -12.82 19.33
N ASP A 2 4.89 -13.06 18.04
CA ASP A 2 5.13 -11.98 17.07
C ASP A 2 3.85 -11.23 16.64
N GLU A 3 2.70 -11.90 16.50
CA GLU A 3 1.44 -11.26 16.11
C GLU A 3 0.86 -10.35 17.20
N LEU A 4 0.93 -10.76 18.46
CA LEU A 4 0.52 -9.93 19.60
C LEU A 4 1.39 -8.67 19.72
N ASP A 5 2.67 -8.77 19.37
CA ASP A 5 3.59 -7.63 19.39
C ASP A 5 3.32 -6.64 18.22
N ASP A 6 3.01 -7.16 17.01
CA ASP A 6 2.64 -6.33 15.85
C ASP A 6 1.30 -5.58 16.08
N THR A 7 0.29 -6.24 16.64
CA THR A 7 -0.99 -5.63 17.01
C THR A 7 -0.83 -4.58 18.10
N SER A 8 -0.08 -4.89 19.14
CA SER A 8 0.23 -3.93 20.23
C SER A 8 0.99 -2.72 19.70
N SER A 9 1.90 -2.91 18.75
CA SER A 9 2.62 -1.82 18.08
C SER A 9 1.70 -0.93 17.26
N LYS A 10 0.73 -1.49 16.51
CA LYS A 10 -0.28 -0.74 15.78
C LYS A 10 -1.16 0.09 16.72
N ILE A 11 -1.66 -0.53 17.80
CA ILE A 11 -2.47 0.17 18.80
C ILE A 11 -1.69 1.34 19.42
N ARG A 12 -0.41 1.15 19.79
CA ARG A 12 0.43 2.23 20.34
C ARG A 12 0.59 3.39 19.36
N ARG A 13 0.73 3.11 18.07
CA ARG A 13 0.84 4.14 17.02
C ARG A 13 -0.46 4.93 16.88
N ILE A 14 -1.60 4.25 16.83
CA ILE A 14 -2.93 4.90 16.77
C ILE A 14 -3.11 5.82 17.99
N ARG A 15 -2.91 5.32 19.20
CA ARG A 15 -3.01 6.12 20.43
C ARG A 15 -2.03 7.30 20.47
N ARG A 16 -0.89 7.18 19.80
CA ARG A 16 0.04 8.32 19.67
C ARG A 16 -0.53 9.41 18.76
N ILE A 17 -1.17 9.02 17.65
CA ILE A 17 -1.80 9.94 16.71
C ILE A 17 -2.96 10.66 17.40
N GLU A 18 -3.83 9.92 18.11
CA GLU A 18 -4.94 10.49 18.90
C GLU A 18 -4.47 11.49 19.96
N ARG A 19 -3.36 11.19 20.66
CA ARG A 19 -2.76 12.13 21.64
C ARG A 19 -2.21 13.41 21.02
N LEU A 20 -1.97 13.43 19.72
CA LEU A 20 -1.61 14.64 18.97
C LEU A 20 -2.83 15.46 18.53
N GLY A 21 -4.04 15.03 18.91
CA GLY A 21 -5.29 15.74 18.64
C GLY A 21 -6.00 15.32 17.34
N ALA A 22 -5.61 14.20 16.74
CA ALA A 22 -6.30 13.68 15.57
C ALA A 22 -7.37 12.65 15.95
N ASP A 23 -8.52 12.69 15.27
CA ASP A 23 -9.52 11.64 15.32
C ASP A 23 -9.11 10.49 14.38
N VAL A 24 -9.23 9.25 14.86
CA VAL A 24 -8.77 8.08 14.11
C VAL A 24 -9.89 7.05 13.97
N LEU A 25 -10.31 6.79 12.74
CA LEU A 25 -11.22 5.69 12.40
C LEU A 25 -10.40 4.54 11.79
N THR A 26 -10.51 3.34 12.36
CA THR A 26 -9.89 2.14 11.79
C THR A 26 -10.93 1.26 11.12
N ILE A 27 -10.68 0.88 9.87
CA ILE A 27 -11.56 0.02 9.07
C ILE A 27 -10.73 -1.14 8.52
N SER A 28 -11.24 -2.36 8.66
CA SER A 28 -10.66 -3.53 7.99
C SER A 28 -11.34 -3.71 6.64
N ALA A 29 -10.57 -3.55 5.55
CA ALA A 29 -11.04 -3.74 4.19
C ALA A 29 -9.89 -4.19 3.29
N ASP A 30 -10.18 -5.03 2.30
CA ASP A 30 -9.25 -5.32 1.21
C ASP A 30 -9.40 -4.25 0.12
N VAL A 31 -8.33 -3.53 -0.15
CA VAL A 31 -8.31 -2.46 -1.17
C VAL A 31 -8.57 -3.00 -2.58
N ALA A 32 -8.32 -4.28 -2.83
CA ALA A 32 -8.61 -4.95 -4.10
C ALA A 32 -10.09 -5.37 -4.25
N ASP A 33 -10.89 -5.30 -3.18
CA ASP A 33 -12.33 -5.60 -3.16
C ASP A 33 -13.14 -4.30 -3.18
N MET A 34 -13.81 -4.01 -4.30
CA MET A 34 -14.57 -2.78 -4.48
C MET A 34 -15.71 -2.66 -3.46
N ASN A 35 -16.42 -3.76 -3.16
CA ASN A 35 -17.56 -3.70 -2.23
C ASN A 35 -17.11 -3.33 -0.81
N GLN A 36 -15.98 -3.88 -0.36
CA GLN A 36 -15.39 -3.51 0.93
C GLN A 36 -14.94 -2.05 0.95
N MET A 37 -14.39 -1.56 -0.16
CA MET A 37 -13.94 -0.17 -0.27
C MET A 37 -15.12 0.81 -0.32
N GLU A 38 -16.23 0.48 -0.98
CA GLU A 38 -17.47 1.26 -0.96
C GLU A 38 -18.05 1.34 0.46
N ALA A 39 -18.10 0.21 1.17
CA ALA A 39 -18.53 0.18 2.57
C ALA A 39 -17.59 1.01 3.48
N ALA A 40 -16.29 0.94 3.24
CA ALA A 40 -15.32 1.75 3.97
C ALA A 40 -15.53 3.25 3.72
N LYS A 41 -15.70 3.65 2.45
CA LYS A 41 -15.99 5.05 2.08
C LYS A 41 -17.24 5.56 2.74
N THR A 42 -18.33 4.78 2.72
CA THR A 42 -19.58 5.15 3.38
C THR A 42 -19.40 5.45 4.86
N ARG A 43 -18.62 4.63 5.58
CA ARG A 43 -18.30 4.87 6.99
C ARG A 43 -17.44 6.12 7.21
N ILE A 44 -16.48 6.38 6.32
CA ILE A 44 -15.62 7.58 6.38
C ILE A 44 -16.47 8.83 6.18
N ASP A 45 -17.36 8.82 5.18
CA ASP A 45 -18.24 9.95 4.88
C ASP A 45 -19.22 10.24 6.04
N GLN A 46 -19.70 9.20 6.73
CA GLN A 46 -20.54 9.35 7.92
C GLN A 46 -19.80 9.95 9.12
N GLU A 47 -18.54 9.60 9.31
CA GLU A 47 -17.76 10.04 10.47
C GLU A 47 -17.10 11.40 10.25
N PHE A 48 -16.51 11.63 9.07
CA PHE A 48 -15.67 12.79 8.77
C PHE A 48 -16.23 13.71 7.68
N GLY A 49 -17.26 13.27 6.96
CA GLY A 49 -17.88 14.00 5.86
C GLY A 49 -17.14 13.88 4.55
N GLN A 50 -15.96 14.46 4.41
CA GLN A 50 -15.23 14.52 3.15
C GLN A 50 -13.80 13.95 3.26
N ILE A 51 -13.37 13.27 2.21
CA ILE A 51 -11.97 12.85 2.05
C ILE A 51 -11.22 13.96 1.30
N HIS A 52 -10.14 14.48 1.89
CA HIS A 52 -9.30 15.52 1.29
C HIS A 52 -8.02 14.96 0.65
N GLY A 53 -7.53 13.84 1.14
CA GLY A 53 -6.32 13.25 0.59
C GLY A 53 -6.25 11.75 0.82
N VAL A 54 -5.46 11.07 -0.01
CA VAL A 54 -5.25 9.63 0.05
C VAL A 54 -3.77 9.30 0.06
N ILE A 55 -3.38 8.39 0.94
CA ILE A 55 -2.06 7.74 0.91
C ILE A 55 -2.26 6.24 0.74
N HIS A 56 -2.02 5.75 -0.47
CA HIS A 56 -2.14 4.34 -0.80
C HIS A 56 -0.82 3.60 -0.53
N ALA A 57 -0.76 2.96 0.64
CA ALA A 57 0.41 2.21 1.10
C ALA A 57 0.16 0.69 1.18
N ALA A 58 -0.99 0.21 0.68
CA ALA A 58 -1.28 -1.23 0.65
C ALA A 58 -0.33 -1.95 -0.30
N GLY A 59 0.15 -3.11 0.11
CA GLY A 59 1.05 -3.92 -0.69
C GLY A 59 1.50 -5.18 0.01
N ILE A 60 1.91 -6.14 -0.78
CA ILE A 60 2.46 -7.44 -0.34
C ILE A 60 3.86 -7.56 -0.94
N ALA A 61 4.81 -8.01 -0.13
CA ALA A 61 6.16 -8.30 -0.62
C ALA A 61 6.12 -9.45 -1.63
N GLY A 62 6.73 -9.24 -2.78
CA GLY A 62 6.98 -10.31 -3.75
C GLY A 62 8.12 -11.22 -3.31
N GLY A 63 8.32 -12.29 -4.05
CA GLY A 63 9.45 -13.21 -3.84
C GLY A 63 9.38 -14.43 -4.75
N GLY A 64 10.54 -15.05 -4.97
CA GLY A 64 10.68 -16.24 -5.81
C GLY A 64 11.10 -15.94 -7.26
N MET A 65 11.90 -16.87 -7.81
CA MET A 65 12.40 -16.76 -9.18
C MET A 65 11.25 -16.90 -10.17
N ILE A 66 11.33 -16.15 -11.27
CA ILE A 66 10.27 -16.10 -12.31
C ILE A 66 9.94 -17.48 -12.87
N GLN A 67 10.94 -18.36 -12.98
CA GLN A 67 10.79 -19.70 -13.56
C GLN A 67 9.87 -20.63 -12.76
N VAL A 68 9.70 -20.36 -11.46
CA VAL A 68 8.88 -21.17 -10.53
C VAL A 68 7.71 -20.39 -9.94
N LYS A 69 7.50 -19.16 -10.40
CA LYS A 69 6.42 -18.29 -9.89
C LYS A 69 5.10 -18.70 -10.55
N THR A 70 4.08 -18.94 -9.71
CA THR A 70 2.73 -19.21 -10.22
C THR A 70 1.96 -17.92 -10.48
N ALA A 71 0.93 -18.00 -11.33
CA ALA A 71 0.05 -16.87 -11.61
C ALA A 71 -0.63 -16.34 -10.34
N GLU A 72 -1.08 -17.25 -9.46
CA GLU A 72 -1.75 -16.90 -8.19
C GLU A 72 -0.79 -16.17 -7.23
N ALA A 73 0.49 -16.59 -7.20
CA ALA A 73 1.49 -15.90 -6.38
C ALA A 73 1.77 -14.48 -6.90
N ALA A 74 1.84 -14.31 -8.21
CA ALA A 74 1.99 -13.00 -8.83
C ALA A 74 0.75 -12.12 -8.61
N GLU A 75 -0.45 -12.67 -8.81
CA GLU A 75 -1.72 -11.95 -8.60
C GLU A 75 -1.85 -11.41 -7.17
N ARG A 76 -1.48 -12.18 -6.16
CA ARG A 76 -1.50 -11.70 -4.76
C ARG A 76 -0.63 -10.48 -4.54
N VAL A 77 0.48 -10.37 -5.25
CA VAL A 77 1.40 -9.22 -5.14
C VAL A 77 0.88 -8.03 -5.96
N LEU A 78 0.31 -8.30 -7.13
CA LEU A 78 -0.23 -7.27 -8.03
C LEU A 78 -1.54 -6.68 -7.50
N ALA A 79 -2.45 -7.49 -6.96
CA ALA A 79 -3.81 -7.09 -6.65
C ALA A 79 -3.91 -5.84 -5.76
N PRO A 80 -3.24 -5.73 -4.60
CA PRO A 80 -3.36 -4.53 -3.77
C PRO A 80 -2.88 -3.26 -4.47
N LYS A 81 -1.85 -3.35 -5.31
CA LYS A 81 -1.31 -2.17 -6.00
C LYS A 81 -2.03 -1.86 -7.30
N VAL A 82 -2.36 -2.85 -8.12
CA VAL A 82 -3.04 -2.65 -9.40
C VAL A 82 -4.54 -2.48 -9.20
N LYS A 83 -5.23 -3.52 -8.71
CA LYS A 83 -6.70 -3.45 -8.49
C LYS A 83 -7.04 -2.41 -7.42
N GLY A 84 -6.27 -2.37 -6.33
CA GLY A 84 -6.49 -1.41 -5.26
C GLY A 84 -6.38 0.04 -5.72
N THR A 85 -5.38 0.39 -6.54
CA THR A 85 -5.25 1.73 -7.10
C THR A 85 -6.41 2.07 -8.04
N LEU A 86 -6.79 1.12 -8.91
CA LEU A 86 -7.93 1.31 -9.81
C LEU A 86 -9.25 1.47 -9.04
N ASN A 87 -9.46 0.69 -7.99
CA ASN A 87 -10.63 0.81 -7.12
C ASN A 87 -10.68 2.17 -6.43
N LEU A 88 -9.57 2.61 -5.83
CA LEU A 88 -9.46 3.93 -5.22
C LEU A 88 -9.73 5.04 -6.24
N GLY A 89 -9.14 4.95 -7.44
CA GLY A 89 -9.34 5.93 -8.49
C GLY A 89 -10.79 6.03 -8.96
N ARG A 90 -11.52 4.91 -9.05
CA ARG A 90 -12.96 4.89 -9.40
C ARG A 90 -13.82 5.39 -8.25
N LEU A 91 -13.55 4.93 -7.03
CA LEU A 91 -14.32 5.27 -5.84
C LEU A 91 -14.28 6.77 -5.50
N LEU A 92 -13.21 7.43 -5.89
CA LEU A 92 -12.93 8.83 -5.58
C LEU A 92 -12.94 9.73 -6.82
N ASP A 93 -13.51 9.26 -7.94
CA ASP A 93 -13.50 10.02 -9.20
C ASP A 93 -14.29 11.33 -9.10
N ASP A 94 -15.36 11.33 -8.29
CA ASP A 94 -16.21 12.52 -8.02
C ASP A 94 -15.73 13.33 -6.80
N VAL A 95 -14.64 12.92 -6.14
CA VAL A 95 -14.14 13.58 -4.93
C VAL A 95 -12.99 14.52 -5.27
N THR A 96 -13.12 15.80 -4.88
CA THR A 96 -12.00 16.74 -5.01
C THR A 96 -10.97 16.45 -3.93
N LEU A 97 -9.84 15.86 -4.33
CA LEU A 97 -8.71 15.57 -3.47
C LEU A 97 -7.63 16.65 -3.60
N ASP A 98 -7.05 17.03 -2.47
CA ASP A 98 -5.84 17.87 -2.44
C ASP A 98 -4.61 17.10 -2.93
N PHE A 99 -4.56 15.79 -2.64
CA PHE A 99 -3.47 14.90 -3.09
C PHE A 99 -3.89 13.42 -3.13
N PHE A 100 -3.22 12.69 -4.01
CA PHE A 100 -3.26 11.22 -4.03
C PHE A 100 -1.81 10.68 -4.07
N VAL A 101 -1.32 10.16 -2.94
CA VAL A 101 0.04 9.62 -2.81
C VAL A 101 0.02 8.10 -2.97
N LEU A 102 0.85 7.62 -3.88
CA LEU A 102 1.07 6.19 -4.15
C LEU A 102 2.43 5.78 -3.59
N CYS A 103 2.45 4.83 -2.65
CA CYS A 103 3.69 4.30 -2.11
C CYS A 103 4.27 3.23 -3.04
N SER A 104 5.11 3.64 -3.97
CA SER A 104 5.88 2.79 -4.88
C SER A 104 7.20 2.34 -4.24
N SER A 105 8.17 1.94 -5.02
CA SER A 105 9.48 1.47 -4.57
C SER A 105 10.55 1.73 -5.63
N VAL A 106 11.78 1.98 -5.21
CA VAL A 106 12.96 2.03 -6.10
C VAL A 106 13.12 0.76 -6.94
N SER A 107 12.51 -0.36 -6.52
CA SER A 107 12.45 -1.60 -7.30
C SER A 107 11.73 -1.45 -8.63
N ALA A 108 10.83 -0.48 -8.77
CA ALA A 108 10.15 -0.16 -10.05
C ALA A 108 11.15 0.29 -11.11
N VAL A 109 12.21 1.00 -10.71
CA VAL A 109 13.21 1.58 -11.62
C VAL A 109 14.42 0.66 -11.77
N ARG A 110 14.94 0.12 -10.65
CA ARG A 110 16.19 -0.66 -10.66
C ARG A 110 15.99 -2.14 -10.98
N GLY A 111 14.76 -2.65 -10.79
CA GLY A 111 14.52 -4.08 -10.76
C GLY A 111 15.17 -4.76 -9.54
N VAL A 112 14.63 -5.90 -9.13
CA VAL A 112 15.20 -6.73 -8.06
C VAL A 112 15.05 -8.19 -8.43
N THR A 113 16.14 -8.95 -8.37
CA THR A 113 16.12 -10.39 -8.65
C THR A 113 15.11 -11.09 -7.75
N GLY A 114 14.27 -11.95 -8.34
CA GLY A 114 13.23 -12.68 -7.64
C GLY A 114 12.00 -11.86 -7.24
N GLN A 115 11.86 -10.62 -7.70
CA GLN A 115 10.74 -9.75 -7.37
C GLN A 115 10.04 -9.14 -8.60
N VAL A 116 9.93 -9.89 -9.69
CA VAL A 116 9.37 -9.39 -10.95
C VAL A 116 7.94 -8.85 -10.81
N ASP A 117 7.09 -9.53 -10.05
CA ASP A 117 5.73 -9.13 -9.73
C ASP A 117 5.68 -7.85 -8.87
N TYR A 118 6.54 -7.75 -7.86
CA TYR A 118 6.65 -6.56 -7.03
C TYR A 118 7.17 -5.35 -7.80
N CYS A 119 8.18 -5.55 -8.66
CA CYS A 119 8.66 -4.51 -9.57
C CYS A 119 7.56 -4.02 -10.50
N ALA A 120 6.84 -4.95 -11.16
CA ALA A 120 5.72 -4.62 -12.04
C ALA A 120 4.58 -3.87 -11.32
N ALA A 121 4.21 -4.33 -10.12
CA ALA A 121 3.18 -3.68 -9.29
C ALA A 121 3.55 -2.22 -8.95
N ASN A 122 4.82 -1.96 -8.63
CA ASN A 122 5.28 -0.61 -8.33
C ASN A 122 5.43 0.25 -9.59
N SER A 123 5.92 -0.31 -10.70
CA SER A 123 5.97 0.40 -12.00
C SER A 123 4.57 0.80 -12.49
N PHE A 124 3.54 -0.01 -12.18
CA PHE A 124 2.15 0.37 -12.45
C PHE A 124 1.76 1.63 -11.67
N LEU A 125 2.13 1.78 -10.39
CA LEU A 125 1.85 2.98 -9.60
C LEU A 125 2.48 4.23 -10.23
N ASP A 126 3.72 4.10 -10.70
CA ASP A 126 4.44 5.20 -11.33
C ASP A 126 3.71 5.63 -12.63
N ALA A 127 3.36 4.66 -13.49
CA ALA A 127 2.61 4.93 -14.72
C ALA A 127 1.22 5.53 -14.43
N TYR A 128 0.53 5.03 -13.42
CA TYR A 128 -0.78 5.53 -13.01
C TYR A 128 -0.73 6.99 -12.55
N SER A 129 0.31 7.39 -11.80
CA SER A 129 0.47 8.77 -11.37
C SER A 129 0.62 9.73 -12.56
N PHE A 130 1.38 9.35 -13.58
CA PHE A 130 1.49 10.13 -14.83
C PHE A 130 0.14 10.25 -15.54
N LEU A 131 -0.60 9.14 -15.66
CA LEU A 131 -1.91 9.14 -16.30
C LEU A 131 -2.89 10.07 -15.57
N LYS A 132 -2.98 9.95 -14.22
CA LYS A 132 -3.90 10.77 -13.43
C LYS A 132 -3.56 12.25 -13.54
N ASN A 133 -2.30 12.65 -13.42
CA ASN A 133 -1.88 14.05 -13.58
C ASN A 133 -2.13 14.61 -14.98
N SER A 134 -2.22 13.76 -16.01
CA SER A 134 -2.56 14.21 -17.38
C SER A 134 -4.06 14.32 -17.64
N THR A 135 -4.90 13.74 -16.77
CA THR A 135 -6.34 13.62 -16.99
C THR A 135 -7.19 14.28 -15.91
N THR A 136 -6.62 14.65 -14.78
CA THR A 136 -7.32 15.29 -13.65
C THR A 136 -6.45 16.35 -12.99
N ASP A 137 -7.10 17.28 -12.26
CA ASP A 137 -6.41 18.34 -11.50
C ASP A 137 -5.90 17.84 -10.12
N THR A 138 -6.24 16.63 -9.72
CA THR A 138 -5.76 16.05 -8.46
C THR A 138 -4.26 15.79 -8.53
N LEU A 139 -3.47 16.40 -7.64
CA LEU A 139 -2.04 16.11 -7.50
C LEU A 139 -1.82 14.65 -7.13
N THR A 140 -1.38 13.85 -8.09
CA THR A 140 -1.08 12.42 -7.87
C THR A 140 0.43 12.20 -7.89
N VAL A 141 0.98 11.69 -6.79
CA VAL A 141 2.43 11.49 -6.61
C VAL A 141 2.75 10.03 -6.36
N SER A 142 3.63 9.45 -7.15
CA SER A 142 4.23 8.14 -6.85
C SER A 142 5.59 8.33 -6.19
N ILE A 143 5.75 7.76 -4.98
CA ILE A 143 7.01 7.88 -4.22
C ILE A 143 7.73 6.53 -4.26
N ASN A 144 8.89 6.52 -4.91
CA ASN A 144 9.77 5.34 -5.01
C ASN A 144 10.61 5.18 -3.74
N TRP A 145 10.00 4.62 -2.68
CA TRP A 145 10.68 4.40 -1.40
C TRP A 145 11.85 3.42 -1.54
N ASP A 146 12.95 3.75 -0.92
CA ASP A 146 14.03 2.80 -0.66
C ASP A 146 13.80 2.05 0.66
N THR A 147 14.70 1.15 1.01
CA THR A 147 14.65 0.35 2.23
C THR A 147 14.74 1.23 3.48
N TRP A 148 13.77 1.13 4.37
CA TRP A 148 13.80 1.78 5.67
C TRP A 148 14.61 0.94 6.66
N GLN A 149 15.39 1.56 7.54
CA GLN A 149 16.29 0.84 8.45
C GLN A 149 15.58 0.08 9.57
N GLU A 150 14.46 0.61 10.08
CA GLU A 150 13.80 0.08 11.28
C GLU A 150 12.43 -0.52 11.02
N VAL A 151 11.79 -0.19 9.91
CA VAL A 151 10.40 -0.56 9.60
C VAL A 151 10.23 -1.02 8.16
N GLY A 152 9.10 -1.66 7.88
CA GLY A 152 8.71 -2.02 6.52
C GLY A 152 8.97 -3.48 6.16
N MET A 153 8.62 -3.83 4.93
CA MET A 153 8.65 -5.20 4.43
C MET A 153 10.07 -5.77 4.32
N ALA A 154 11.04 -4.96 3.94
CA ALA A 154 12.45 -5.35 3.81
C ALA A 154 13.06 -5.77 5.14
N VAL A 155 12.80 -5.03 6.22
CA VAL A 155 13.26 -5.36 7.58
C VAL A 155 12.64 -6.68 8.06
N LYS A 156 11.36 -6.89 7.77
CA LYS A 156 10.68 -8.17 8.12
C LYS A 156 11.28 -9.35 7.35
N ALA A 157 11.64 -9.16 6.08
CA ALA A 157 12.28 -10.20 5.26
C ALA A 157 13.68 -10.56 5.77
N VAL A 158 14.51 -9.57 6.10
CA VAL A 158 15.88 -9.79 6.65
C VAL A 158 15.81 -10.48 8.01
N LYS A 159 14.95 -10.04 8.93
CA LYS A 159 14.77 -10.70 10.24
C LYS A 159 14.28 -12.15 10.11
N GLY A 160 13.58 -12.50 9.05
CA GLY A 160 13.19 -13.87 8.72
C GLY A 160 14.35 -14.74 8.20
N LEU A 161 15.34 -14.13 7.54
CA LEU A 161 16.53 -14.81 7.00
C LEU A 161 17.60 -15.08 8.07
N ASP A 162 17.85 -14.15 8.98
CA ASP A 162 18.85 -14.28 10.04
C ASP A 162 18.62 -15.50 10.96
N LYS A 163 17.38 -15.91 11.16
CA LYS A 163 17.06 -17.12 11.92
C LYS A 163 17.40 -18.43 11.19
N ARG A 164 17.71 -18.40 9.90
CA ARG A 164 18.03 -19.60 9.08
C ARG A 164 19.50 -19.71 8.68
N ILE A 165 20.26 -18.63 8.79
CA ILE A 165 21.67 -18.57 8.34
C ILE A 165 22.63 -18.73 9.52
N ILE A 166 22.17 -18.56 10.77
CA ILE A 166 22.98 -18.79 11.99
C ILE A 166 22.64 -20.19 12.53
N LYS A 167 22.99 -21.22 11.77
CA LYS A 167 23.17 -22.60 12.27
C LYS A 167 24.37 -23.22 11.59
#